data_17c590d72e217944f4f56f20150787e1
#
_entry.id   17c590d72e217944f4f56f20150787e1
#
_cell.length_a   1.000
_cell.length_b   1.000
_cell.length_c   1.000
_cell.angle_alpha   90.00
_cell.angle_beta   90.00
_cell.angle_gamma   90.00
#
_symmetry.space_group_name_H-M   'P 1'
#
loop_
_entity.id
_entity.type
_entity.pdbx_description
1 polymer ?
#
loop_
_entity_poly.entity_id
_entity_poly.type
_entity_poly.pdbx_seq_one_letter_code
_entity_poly.pdbx_strand_id
1 'polypeptide(L)'
;MERSKQRAYDYALVIVLGIIIVTGLVILYSTSAYNGKLKFQDSFYYLKKQIFATLLGIAGMWIIARVDYHVWKKWSVPGYLVSVLLGIAVLLIGDEYNGSKRWLSLGPFSFQPSEFAKVAVILFLTYVIMRNVKSMGKFTTVCKIVVSVLPVVGLVGASNLSTAIIILGIAVVLVFVASPKYGQFAWMIFLGCAFMGIFLAMESYRLERLQIWRHPENYEKGYQTLQGLYAIGSGGLFGKGFGSSIQKLGFVPEAQNDMIFSI
;
A
#
# COMPACT_ATOMS: atom_id res chain seq x y z
N MET A 1 19.69 24.17 33.95
CA MET A 1 20.01 22.74 33.88
C MET A 1 19.09 22.10 32.85
N GLU A 2 19.50 22.13 31.59
CA GLU A 2 18.75 21.55 30.47
C GLU A 2 18.84 20.02 30.58
N ARG A 3 17.75 19.37 30.95
CA ARG A 3 17.64 17.91 30.76
C ARG A 3 17.73 17.63 29.28
N SER A 4 18.85 17.13 28.81
CA SER A 4 18.98 16.53 27.51
C SER A 4 17.87 15.45 27.42
N LYS A 5 16.85 15.69 26.60
CA LYS A 5 15.85 14.66 26.26
C LYS A 5 16.60 13.54 25.56
N GLN A 6 17.05 12.54 26.32
CA GLN A 6 17.53 11.30 25.74
C GLN A 6 16.42 10.75 24.87
N ARG A 7 16.64 10.75 23.56
CA ARG A 7 15.72 10.12 22.62
C ARG A 7 15.78 8.61 22.88
N ALA A 8 14.78 8.08 23.57
CA ALA A 8 14.63 6.66 23.77
C ALA A 8 14.21 6.03 22.43
N TYR A 9 15.05 5.18 21.86
CA TYR A 9 14.69 4.35 20.72
C TYR A 9 14.02 3.08 21.22
N ASP A 10 12.94 2.68 20.56
CA ASP A 10 12.34 1.38 20.78
C ASP A 10 13.17 0.32 20.03
N TYR A 11 14.11 -0.29 20.74
CA TYR A 11 14.99 -1.31 20.16
C TYR A 11 14.23 -2.56 19.71
N ALA A 12 13.11 -2.89 20.37
CA ALA A 12 12.29 -4.02 19.97
C ALA A 12 11.71 -3.80 18.56
N LEU A 13 11.19 -2.59 18.31
CA LEU A 13 10.69 -2.20 16.98
C LEU A 13 11.79 -2.28 15.92
N VAL A 14 13.00 -1.79 16.23
CA VAL A 14 14.13 -1.81 15.27
C VAL A 14 14.57 -3.24 14.96
N ILE A 15 14.64 -4.11 15.97
CA ILE A 15 15.00 -5.53 15.80
C ILE A 15 13.96 -6.25 14.94
N VAL A 16 12.65 -6.09 15.26
CA VAL A 16 11.57 -6.71 14.48
C VAL A 16 11.61 -6.24 13.03
N LEU A 17 11.79 -4.94 12.80
CA LEU A 17 11.93 -4.39 11.45
C LEU A 17 13.12 -5.01 10.71
N GLY A 18 14.28 -5.14 11.39
CA GLY A 18 15.46 -5.78 10.82
C GLY A 18 15.22 -7.23 10.42
N ILE A 19 14.55 -8.01 11.29
CA ILE A 19 14.18 -9.41 11.00
C ILE A 19 13.26 -9.49 9.78
N ILE A 20 12.22 -8.64 9.70
CA ILE A 20 11.29 -8.61 8.57
C ILE A 20 12.02 -8.26 7.27
N ILE A 21 12.90 -7.28 7.27
CA ILE A 21 13.69 -6.89 6.10
C ILE A 21 14.57 -8.04 5.63
N VAL A 22 15.34 -8.65 6.52
CA VAL A 22 16.23 -9.75 6.17
C VAL A 22 15.44 -10.93 5.64
N THR A 23 14.37 -11.33 6.31
CA THR A 23 13.48 -12.42 5.86
C THR A 23 12.90 -12.12 4.48
N GLY A 24 12.43 -10.87 4.25
CA GLY A 24 11.89 -10.44 2.96
C GLY A 24 12.92 -10.52 1.83
N LEU A 25 14.17 -10.11 2.07
CA LEU A 25 15.26 -10.21 1.08
C LEU A 25 15.62 -11.67 0.75
N VAL A 26 15.64 -12.54 1.75
CA VAL A 26 15.92 -13.97 1.57
C VAL A 26 14.82 -14.63 0.73
N ILE A 27 13.55 -14.39 1.06
CA ILE A 27 12.41 -14.91 0.31
C ILE A 27 12.41 -14.36 -1.12
N LEU A 28 12.63 -13.05 -1.29
CA LEU A 28 12.71 -12.42 -2.60
C LEU A 28 13.78 -13.09 -3.48
N TYR A 29 14.97 -13.34 -2.96
CA TYR A 29 16.00 -14.04 -3.70
C TYR A 29 15.52 -15.45 -4.15
N SER A 30 14.94 -16.22 -3.24
CA SER A 30 14.43 -17.56 -3.55
C SER A 30 13.41 -17.56 -4.69
N THR A 31 12.48 -16.60 -4.68
CA THR A 31 11.38 -16.56 -5.64
C THR A 31 11.76 -15.89 -6.97
N SER A 32 12.75 -14.99 -6.98
CA SER A 32 13.10 -14.18 -8.15
C SER A 32 14.34 -14.66 -8.91
N ALA A 33 15.17 -15.53 -8.34
CA ALA A 33 16.45 -15.93 -8.93
C ALA A 33 16.29 -16.55 -10.31
N TYR A 34 15.28 -17.40 -10.51
CA TYR A 34 15.01 -18.01 -11.82
C TYR A 34 14.60 -16.97 -12.87
N ASN A 35 13.64 -16.12 -12.54
CA ASN A 35 13.17 -15.06 -13.43
C ASN A 35 14.28 -14.03 -13.73
N GLY A 36 15.13 -13.72 -12.75
CA GLY A 36 16.29 -12.86 -12.92
C GLY A 36 17.28 -13.45 -13.93
N LYS A 37 17.58 -14.74 -13.81
CA LYS A 37 18.47 -15.45 -14.75
C LYS A 37 17.89 -15.50 -16.16
N LEU A 38 16.59 -15.76 -16.31
CA LEU A 38 15.95 -15.83 -17.64
C LEU A 38 15.88 -14.46 -18.33
N LYS A 39 15.43 -13.40 -17.63
CA LYS A 39 15.17 -12.10 -18.24
C LYS A 39 16.40 -11.20 -18.34
N PHE A 40 17.32 -11.31 -17.36
CA PHE A 40 18.45 -10.37 -17.22
C PHE A 40 19.81 -11.07 -17.18
N GLN A 41 19.88 -12.39 -17.33
CA GLN A 41 21.11 -13.20 -17.24
C GLN A 41 21.81 -13.08 -15.87
N ASP A 42 21.09 -12.57 -14.85
CA ASP A 42 21.62 -12.36 -13.49
C ASP A 42 20.60 -12.81 -12.45
N SER A 43 20.89 -13.89 -11.73
CA SER A 43 20.01 -14.42 -10.67
C SER A 43 19.85 -13.45 -9.49
N PHE A 44 20.77 -12.50 -9.32
CA PHE A 44 20.75 -11.50 -8.24
C PHE A 44 20.12 -10.17 -8.66
N TYR A 45 19.63 -10.03 -9.90
CA TYR A 45 19.13 -8.77 -10.43
C TYR A 45 18.08 -8.11 -9.54
N TYR A 46 17.03 -8.84 -9.18
CA TYR A 46 15.96 -8.32 -8.31
C TYR A 46 16.46 -8.05 -6.89
N LEU A 47 17.30 -8.93 -6.35
CA LEU A 47 17.86 -8.74 -5.01
C LEU A 47 18.74 -7.50 -4.92
N LYS A 48 19.61 -7.24 -5.90
CA LYS A 48 20.45 -6.03 -5.96
C LYS A 48 19.62 -4.76 -5.95
N LYS A 49 18.55 -4.71 -6.78
CA LYS A 49 17.61 -3.58 -6.80
C LYS A 49 16.92 -3.38 -5.45
N GLN A 50 16.46 -4.47 -4.84
CA GLN A 50 15.77 -4.40 -3.56
C GLN A 50 16.71 -3.98 -2.42
N ILE A 51 17.94 -4.50 -2.37
CA ILE A 51 18.93 -4.08 -1.38
C ILE A 51 19.20 -2.57 -1.51
N PHE A 52 19.39 -2.06 -2.72
CA PHE A 52 19.60 -0.63 -2.96
C PHE A 52 18.41 0.21 -2.45
N ALA A 53 17.17 -0.19 -2.81
CA ALA A 53 15.97 0.48 -2.33
C ALA A 53 15.82 0.40 -0.80
N THR A 54 16.16 -0.74 -0.21
CA THR A 54 16.13 -0.94 1.25
C THR A 54 17.13 -0.04 1.97
N LEU A 55 18.35 0.09 1.46
CA LEU A 55 19.36 0.97 2.03
C LEU A 55 18.92 2.44 1.96
N LEU A 56 18.35 2.87 0.82
CA LEU A 56 17.75 4.21 0.71
C LEU A 56 16.60 4.41 1.71
N GLY A 57 15.74 3.40 1.87
CA GLY A 57 14.64 3.43 2.83
C GLY A 57 15.13 3.54 4.28
N ILE A 58 16.16 2.78 4.66
CA ILE A 58 16.77 2.84 6.00
C ILE A 58 17.41 4.22 6.23
N ALA A 59 18.13 4.76 5.25
CA ALA A 59 18.71 6.08 5.32
C ALA A 59 17.63 7.16 5.50
N GLY A 60 16.55 7.09 4.70
CA GLY A 60 15.39 7.97 4.82
C GLY A 60 14.71 7.87 6.19
N MET A 61 14.49 6.67 6.69
CA MET A 61 13.94 6.41 8.01
C MET A 61 14.80 7.06 9.11
N TRP A 62 16.13 6.90 9.03
CA TRP A 62 17.05 7.47 10.00
C TRP A 62 17.06 9.01 9.98
N ILE A 63 16.98 9.63 8.81
CA ILE A 63 16.86 11.08 8.66
C ILE A 63 15.54 11.57 9.25
N ILE A 64 14.42 10.95 8.86
CA ILE A 64 13.07 11.33 9.30
C ILE A 64 12.92 11.18 10.83
N ALA A 65 13.47 10.12 11.42
CA ALA A 65 13.45 9.90 12.87
C ALA A 65 14.17 10.99 13.67
N ARG A 66 15.05 11.77 13.06
CA ARG A 66 15.75 12.90 13.70
C ARG A 66 15.01 14.23 13.59
N VAL A 67 14.08 14.33 12.64
CA VAL A 67 13.28 15.54 12.44
C VAL A 67 12.18 15.61 13.50
N ASP A 68 12.01 16.79 14.09
CA ASP A 68 10.90 17.02 15.02
C ASP A 68 9.56 16.88 14.29
N TYR A 69 8.64 16.10 14.86
CA TYR A 69 7.34 15.86 14.24
C TYR A 69 6.49 17.13 14.05
N HIS A 70 6.76 18.21 14.82
CA HIS A 70 6.08 19.49 14.65
C HIS A 70 6.39 20.16 13.30
N VAL A 71 7.54 19.82 12.68
CA VAL A 71 7.87 20.31 11.34
C VAL A 71 6.85 19.80 10.33
N TRP A 72 6.44 18.55 10.45
CA TRP A 72 5.47 17.93 9.55
C TRP A 72 4.09 18.59 9.59
N LYS A 73 3.74 19.21 10.73
CA LYS A 73 2.51 20.00 10.86
C LYS A 73 2.47 21.16 9.86
N LYS A 74 3.60 21.81 9.61
CA LYS A 74 3.68 22.93 8.64
C LYS A 74 3.50 22.44 7.20
N TRP A 75 3.94 21.22 6.93
CA TRP A 75 3.88 20.59 5.60
C TRP A 75 2.60 19.80 5.34
N SER A 76 1.69 19.68 6.31
CA SER A 76 0.47 18.88 6.19
C SER A 76 -0.45 19.38 5.07
N VAL A 77 -0.76 20.67 5.03
CA VAL A 77 -1.64 21.25 3.98
C VAL A 77 -0.92 21.36 2.64
N PRO A 78 0.33 21.91 2.54
CA PRO A 78 1.07 21.89 1.29
C PRO A 78 1.26 20.49 0.71
N GLY A 79 1.62 19.50 1.54
CA GLY A 79 1.76 18.11 1.11
C GLY A 79 0.47 17.54 0.55
N TYR A 80 -0.67 17.83 1.18
CA TYR A 80 -1.97 17.43 0.66
C TYR A 80 -2.26 18.07 -0.72
N LEU A 81 -2.02 19.36 -0.89
CA LEU A 81 -2.21 20.03 -2.18
C LEU A 81 -1.29 19.46 -3.26
N VAL A 82 -0.04 19.17 -2.92
CA VAL A 82 0.90 18.50 -3.83
C VAL A 82 0.38 17.11 -4.22
N SER A 83 -0.21 16.36 -3.29
CA SER A 83 -0.78 15.04 -3.60
C SER A 83 -1.96 15.12 -4.57
N VAL A 84 -2.80 16.15 -4.46
CA VAL A 84 -3.88 16.43 -5.42
C VAL A 84 -3.30 16.76 -6.80
N LEU A 85 -2.32 17.65 -6.87
CA LEU A 85 -1.67 18.02 -8.13
C LEU A 85 -0.99 16.81 -8.80
N LEU A 86 -0.27 16.01 -8.05
CA LEU A 86 0.33 14.77 -8.54
C LEU A 86 -0.70 13.74 -9.00
N GLY A 87 -1.85 13.66 -8.31
CA GLY A 87 -2.99 12.83 -8.73
C GLY A 87 -3.56 13.28 -10.08
N ILE A 88 -3.71 14.58 -10.30
CA ILE A 88 -4.13 15.14 -11.59
C ILE A 88 -3.06 14.86 -12.66
N ALA A 89 -1.80 15.11 -12.33
CA ALA A 89 -0.69 14.91 -13.26
C ALA A 89 -0.62 13.47 -13.77
N VAL A 90 -0.77 12.46 -12.88
CA VAL A 90 -0.72 11.05 -13.30
C VAL A 90 -1.86 10.66 -14.22
N LEU A 91 -3.05 11.26 -14.07
CA LEU A 91 -4.17 11.00 -14.98
C LEU A 91 -3.93 11.60 -16.38
N LEU A 92 -3.26 12.74 -16.46
CA LEU A 92 -2.98 13.44 -17.71
C LEU A 92 -1.79 12.85 -18.45
N ILE A 93 -0.66 12.72 -17.77
CA ILE A 93 0.66 12.41 -18.37
C ILE A 93 1.29 11.11 -17.86
N GLY A 94 0.57 10.34 -17.02
CA GLY A 94 1.09 9.08 -16.47
C GLY A 94 1.24 7.99 -17.52
N ASP A 95 2.23 7.11 -17.29
CA ASP A 95 2.45 5.93 -18.12
C ASP A 95 1.35 4.90 -17.90
N GLU A 96 0.90 4.32 -18.99
CA GLU A 96 -0.14 3.31 -18.98
C GLU A 96 0.48 1.91 -18.82
N TYR A 97 0.17 1.26 -17.69
CA TYR A 97 0.51 -0.13 -17.44
C TYR A 97 -0.75 -0.93 -17.16
N ASN A 98 -0.96 -2.00 -17.90
CA ASN A 98 -2.12 -2.89 -17.78
C ASN A 98 -3.48 -2.13 -17.80
N GLY A 99 -3.61 -1.16 -18.73
CA GLY A 99 -4.84 -0.40 -18.93
C GLY A 99 -5.12 0.68 -17.89
N SER A 100 -4.12 1.06 -17.07
CA SER A 100 -4.30 2.16 -16.11
C SER A 100 -3.03 2.99 -15.91
N LYS A 101 -3.22 4.32 -15.78
CA LYS A 101 -2.15 5.29 -15.56
C LYS A 101 -1.90 5.43 -14.07
N ARG A 102 -0.79 4.90 -13.57
CA ARG A 102 -0.46 4.87 -12.13
C ARG A 102 0.91 5.43 -11.80
N TRP A 103 1.79 5.50 -12.80
CA TRP A 103 3.19 5.83 -12.62
C TRP A 103 3.56 7.09 -13.39
N LEU A 104 4.45 7.87 -12.80
CA LEU A 104 5.14 8.96 -13.48
C LEU A 104 6.58 8.56 -13.67
N SER A 105 7.04 8.46 -14.93
CA SER A 105 8.43 8.19 -15.25
C SER A 105 9.25 9.45 -15.23
N LEU A 106 10.28 9.47 -14.39
CA LEU A 106 11.26 10.55 -14.26
C LEU A 106 12.63 10.02 -14.69
N GLY A 107 12.81 9.79 -15.98
CA GLY A 107 14.01 9.17 -16.54
C GLY A 107 14.13 7.70 -16.09
N PRO A 108 15.21 7.30 -15.40
CA PRO A 108 15.40 5.92 -14.95
C PRO A 108 14.55 5.55 -13.71
N PHE A 109 13.90 6.53 -13.10
CA PHE A 109 13.09 6.34 -11.92
C PHE A 109 11.60 6.42 -12.26
N SER A 110 10.81 5.51 -11.70
CA SER A 110 9.34 5.58 -11.73
C SER A 110 8.83 5.93 -10.33
N PHE A 111 7.89 6.88 -10.27
CA PHE A 111 7.27 7.32 -9.04
C PHE A 111 5.76 7.12 -9.11
N GLN A 112 5.19 6.55 -8.05
CA GLN A 112 3.75 6.35 -7.94
C GLN A 112 3.14 7.43 -7.03
N PRO A 113 2.39 8.41 -7.55
CA PRO A 113 1.82 9.50 -6.75
C PRO A 113 0.93 9.07 -5.60
N SER A 114 0.24 7.94 -5.73
CA SER A 114 -0.62 7.43 -4.67
C SER A 114 0.15 6.96 -3.42
N GLU A 115 1.43 6.60 -3.53
CA GLU A 115 2.27 6.28 -2.38
C GLU A 115 2.54 7.54 -1.53
N PHE A 116 2.86 8.65 -2.20
CA PHE A 116 2.99 9.94 -1.55
C PHE A 116 1.66 10.42 -0.96
N ALA A 117 0.56 10.23 -1.68
CA ALA A 117 -0.78 10.64 -1.24
C ALA A 117 -1.19 9.99 0.08
N LYS A 118 -0.85 8.72 0.32
CA LYS A 118 -1.12 8.05 1.61
C LYS A 118 -0.48 8.79 2.79
N VAL A 119 0.80 9.14 2.65
CA VAL A 119 1.53 9.87 3.70
C VAL A 119 0.97 11.29 3.87
N ALA A 120 0.73 11.99 2.76
CA ALA A 120 0.18 13.34 2.78
C ALA A 120 -1.20 13.42 3.44
N VAL A 121 -2.07 12.43 3.18
CA VAL A 121 -3.39 12.32 3.80
C VAL A 121 -3.28 12.05 5.31
N ILE A 122 -2.37 11.19 5.75
CA ILE A 122 -2.14 10.95 7.18
C ILE A 122 -1.76 12.25 7.89
N LEU A 123 -0.80 13.00 7.36
CA LEU A 123 -0.35 14.25 7.94
C LEU A 123 -1.45 15.32 7.93
N PHE A 124 -2.16 15.45 6.82
CA PHE A 124 -3.26 16.38 6.66
C PHE A 124 -4.42 16.08 7.62
N LEU A 125 -4.87 14.84 7.67
CA LEU A 125 -5.96 14.43 8.56
C LEU A 125 -5.59 14.62 10.02
N THR A 126 -4.38 14.25 10.42
CA THR A 126 -3.90 14.46 11.78
C THR A 126 -3.95 15.95 12.15
N TYR A 127 -3.53 16.84 11.24
CA TYR A 127 -3.60 18.28 11.43
C TYR A 127 -5.05 18.77 11.58
N VAL A 128 -5.95 18.33 10.69
CA VAL A 128 -7.36 18.75 10.71
C VAL A 128 -8.08 18.23 11.95
N ILE A 129 -7.84 17.00 12.34
CA ILE A 129 -8.39 16.38 13.57
C ILE A 129 -7.93 17.17 14.80
N MET A 130 -6.65 17.47 14.91
CA MET A 130 -6.10 18.24 16.02
C MET A 130 -6.74 19.62 16.18
N ARG A 131 -7.08 20.28 15.05
CA ARG A 131 -7.79 21.56 15.08
C ARG A 131 -9.25 21.44 15.52
N ASN A 132 -9.84 20.26 15.36
CA ASN A 132 -11.28 20.03 15.59
C ASN A 132 -11.55 19.08 16.77
N VAL A 133 -10.57 18.81 17.62
CA VAL A 133 -10.69 17.83 18.75
C VAL A 133 -11.94 18.05 19.58
N LYS A 134 -12.24 19.30 19.95
CA LYS A 134 -13.41 19.63 20.77
C LYS A 134 -14.76 19.35 20.09
N SER A 135 -14.80 19.27 18.78
CA SER A 135 -16.01 19.05 17.98
C SER A 135 -16.10 17.65 17.35
N MET A 136 -15.14 16.76 17.61
CA MET A 136 -15.12 15.39 17.08
C MET A 136 -16.32 14.53 17.51
N GLY A 137 -17.00 14.90 18.59
CA GLY A 137 -18.26 14.27 19.00
C GLY A 137 -19.47 14.60 18.10
N LYS A 138 -19.34 15.56 17.16
CA LYS A 138 -20.41 15.94 16.23
C LYS A 138 -20.26 15.18 14.92
N PHE A 139 -21.29 14.47 14.49
CA PHE A 139 -21.30 13.72 13.23
C PHE A 139 -20.95 14.59 12.01
N THR A 140 -21.46 15.84 11.99
CA THR A 140 -21.15 16.81 10.92
C THR A 140 -19.67 17.13 10.80
N THR A 141 -18.94 17.21 11.92
CA THR A 141 -17.49 17.46 11.92
C THR A 141 -16.76 16.25 11.35
N VAL A 142 -17.13 15.04 11.77
CA VAL A 142 -16.56 13.79 11.25
C VAL A 142 -16.79 13.69 9.74
N CYS A 143 -18.00 13.93 9.26
CA CYS A 143 -18.31 13.93 7.82
C CYS A 143 -17.46 14.97 7.06
N LYS A 144 -17.33 16.19 7.55
CA LYS A 144 -16.52 17.22 6.90
C LYS A 144 -15.05 16.81 6.77
N ILE A 145 -14.50 16.16 7.79
CA ILE A 145 -13.12 15.65 7.77
C ILE A 145 -12.97 14.55 6.73
N VAL A 146 -13.88 13.59 6.67
CA VAL A 146 -13.83 12.51 5.67
C VAL A 146 -14.03 13.06 4.25
N VAL A 147 -14.98 13.98 4.06
CA VAL A 147 -15.22 14.64 2.77
C VAL A 147 -13.99 15.40 2.28
N SER A 148 -13.19 15.98 3.18
CA SER A 148 -11.96 16.69 2.78
C SER A 148 -10.91 15.80 2.11
N VAL A 149 -11.00 14.48 2.25
CA VAL A 149 -10.08 13.50 1.63
C VAL A 149 -10.62 13.00 0.29
N LEU A 150 -11.92 13.15 0.01
CA LEU A 150 -12.54 12.63 -1.21
C LEU A 150 -11.88 13.11 -2.51
N PRO A 151 -11.35 14.34 -2.65
CA PRO A 151 -10.63 14.74 -3.86
C PRO A 151 -9.45 13.81 -4.17
N VAL A 152 -8.62 13.47 -3.17
CA VAL A 152 -7.50 12.54 -3.35
C VAL A 152 -8.01 11.12 -3.62
N VAL A 153 -9.03 10.67 -2.87
CA VAL A 153 -9.64 9.34 -3.06
C VAL A 153 -10.21 9.20 -4.47
N GLY A 154 -10.89 10.23 -4.98
CA GLY A 154 -11.45 10.22 -6.33
C GLY A 154 -10.38 10.17 -7.43
N LEU A 155 -9.34 11.02 -7.32
CA LEU A 155 -8.23 11.03 -8.27
C LEU A 155 -7.47 9.70 -8.30
N VAL A 156 -7.15 9.14 -7.12
CA VAL A 156 -6.48 7.85 -7.04
C VAL A 156 -7.41 6.73 -7.49
N GLY A 157 -8.70 6.79 -7.15
CA GLY A 157 -9.71 5.79 -7.52
C GLY A 157 -9.93 5.65 -9.02
N ALA A 158 -9.75 6.75 -9.77
CA ALA A 158 -9.82 6.73 -11.23
C ALA A 158 -8.77 5.82 -11.87
N SER A 159 -7.59 5.65 -11.22
CA SER A 159 -6.48 4.84 -11.72
C SER A 159 -6.23 3.57 -10.91
N ASN A 160 -6.52 3.58 -9.62
CA ASN A 160 -6.27 2.47 -8.69
C ASN A 160 -7.27 2.45 -7.54
N LEU A 161 -8.34 1.70 -7.75
CA LEU A 161 -9.41 1.56 -6.75
C LEU A 161 -8.91 0.98 -5.42
N SER A 162 -8.05 -0.03 -5.46
CA SER A 162 -7.54 -0.68 -4.23
C SER A 162 -6.82 0.32 -3.34
N THR A 163 -5.96 1.17 -3.93
CA THR A 163 -5.26 2.22 -3.18
C THR A 163 -6.21 3.32 -2.70
N ALA A 164 -7.24 3.66 -3.47
CA ALA A 164 -8.27 4.61 -3.02
C ALA A 164 -9.03 4.10 -1.79
N ILE A 165 -9.37 2.82 -1.76
CA ILE A 165 -10.00 2.16 -0.60
C ILE A 165 -9.06 2.20 0.62
N ILE A 166 -7.76 1.96 0.43
CA ILE A 166 -6.77 2.07 1.50
C ILE A 166 -6.72 3.49 2.05
N ILE A 167 -6.68 4.51 1.20
CA ILE A 167 -6.66 5.92 1.62
C ILE A 167 -7.94 6.28 2.40
N LEU A 168 -9.09 5.83 1.93
CA LEU A 168 -10.34 6.01 2.64
C LEU A 168 -10.35 5.27 3.99
N GLY A 169 -9.83 4.05 4.02
CA GLY A 169 -9.65 3.27 5.25
C GLY A 169 -8.76 3.98 6.27
N ILE A 170 -7.64 4.55 5.83
CA ILE A 170 -6.76 5.38 6.68
C ILE A 170 -7.56 6.55 7.28
N ALA A 171 -8.35 7.24 6.47
CA ALA A 171 -9.17 8.35 6.95
C ALA A 171 -10.18 7.91 8.02
N VAL A 172 -10.89 6.82 7.78
CA VAL A 172 -11.87 6.26 8.72
C VAL A 172 -11.19 5.85 10.03
N VAL A 173 -10.06 5.16 9.98
CA VAL A 173 -9.33 4.71 11.17
C VAL A 173 -8.82 5.90 11.99
N LEU A 174 -8.22 6.92 11.36
CA LEU A 174 -7.73 8.10 12.08
C LEU A 174 -8.87 8.86 12.77
N VAL A 175 -10.00 9.02 12.09
CA VAL A 175 -11.17 9.67 12.66
C VAL A 175 -11.79 8.80 13.76
N PHE A 176 -11.80 7.47 13.60
CA PHE A 176 -12.27 6.53 14.62
C PHE A 176 -11.48 6.66 15.92
N VAL A 177 -10.16 6.64 15.85
CA VAL A 177 -9.28 6.79 17.02
C VAL A 177 -9.48 8.14 17.71
N ALA A 178 -9.77 9.19 16.94
CA ALA A 178 -9.93 10.55 17.48
C ALA A 178 -11.34 10.87 17.98
N SER A 179 -12.35 10.09 17.64
CA SER A 179 -13.75 10.38 17.99
C SER A 179 -14.16 9.74 19.32
N PRO A 180 -14.83 10.48 20.21
CA PRO A 180 -15.35 9.92 21.45
C PRO A 180 -16.66 9.13 21.28
N LYS A 181 -17.30 9.15 20.09
CA LYS A 181 -18.61 8.52 19.83
C LYS A 181 -18.50 7.45 18.74
N TYR A 182 -18.42 6.20 19.15
CA TYR A 182 -18.29 5.06 18.24
C TYR A 182 -19.54 4.77 17.37
N GLY A 183 -20.73 5.12 17.84
CA GLY A 183 -21.97 4.92 17.08
C GLY A 183 -22.01 5.61 15.71
N GLN A 184 -21.22 6.69 15.53
CA GLN A 184 -21.10 7.38 14.23
C GLN A 184 -20.48 6.50 13.16
N PHE A 185 -19.62 5.57 13.56
CA PHE A 185 -18.89 4.69 12.63
C PHE A 185 -19.77 3.55 12.12
N ALA A 186 -20.76 3.11 12.87
CA ALA A 186 -21.73 2.14 12.36
C ALA A 186 -22.43 2.68 11.11
N TRP A 187 -22.83 3.95 11.12
CA TRP A 187 -23.40 4.61 9.94
C TRP A 187 -22.40 4.78 8.80
N MET A 188 -21.15 5.14 9.10
CA MET A 188 -20.10 5.28 8.08
C MET A 188 -19.77 3.93 7.44
N ILE A 189 -19.69 2.87 8.23
CA ILE A 189 -19.48 1.50 7.72
C ILE A 189 -20.67 1.10 6.83
N PHE A 190 -21.90 1.31 7.31
CA PHE A 190 -23.09 1.00 6.52
C PHE A 190 -23.12 1.74 5.19
N LEU A 191 -22.87 3.06 5.18
CA LEU A 191 -22.77 3.85 3.95
C LEU A 191 -21.60 3.42 3.06
N GLY A 192 -20.45 3.08 3.64
CA GLY A 192 -19.31 2.55 2.91
C GLY A 192 -19.60 1.21 2.25
N CYS A 193 -20.26 0.29 2.95
CA CYS A 193 -20.70 -0.99 2.39
C CYS A 193 -21.76 -0.81 1.30
N ALA A 194 -22.71 0.09 1.50
CA ALA A 194 -23.72 0.40 0.49
C ALA A 194 -23.10 1.00 -0.78
N PHE A 195 -22.19 1.96 -0.62
CA PHE A 195 -21.42 2.53 -1.73
C PHE A 195 -20.58 1.47 -2.46
N MET A 196 -19.89 0.61 -1.70
CA MET A 196 -19.11 -0.49 -2.28
C MET A 196 -20.01 -1.46 -3.05
N GLY A 197 -21.18 -1.81 -2.53
CA GLY A 197 -22.15 -2.68 -3.21
C GLY A 197 -22.63 -2.08 -4.53
N ILE A 198 -23.02 -0.81 -4.52
CA ILE A 198 -23.42 -0.07 -5.75
C ILE A 198 -22.25 -0.02 -6.72
N PHE A 199 -21.06 0.33 -6.24
CA PHE A 199 -19.87 0.48 -7.09
C PHE A 199 -19.42 -0.85 -7.72
N LEU A 200 -19.56 -1.98 -7.03
CA LEU A 200 -19.30 -3.31 -7.59
C LEU A 200 -20.35 -3.69 -8.63
N ALA A 201 -21.61 -3.30 -8.40
CA ALA A 201 -22.72 -3.62 -9.32
C ALA A 201 -22.67 -2.81 -10.64
N MET A 202 -22.02 -1.62 -10.63
CA MET A 202 -21.99 -0.73 -11.80
C MET A 202 -21.11 -1.23 -12.95
N GLU A 203 -20.17 -2.15 -12.71
CA GLU A 203 -19.29 -2.66 -13.76
C GLU A 203 -19.13 -4.18 -13.71
N SER A 204 -19.49 -4.84 -14.80
CA SER A 204 -19.41 -6.30 -15.01
C SER A 204 -17.97 -6.84 -14.78
N TYR A 205 -16.95 -6.10 -15.17
CA TYR A 205 -15.54 -6.45 -14.96
C TYR A 205 -15.17 -6.70 -13.48
N ARG A 206 -15.80 -5.98 -12.54
CA ARG A 206 -15.54 -6.15 -11.10
C ARG A 206 -16.21 -7.41 -10.57
N LEU A 207 -17.39 -7.73 -11.07
CA LEU A 207 -18.08 -8.98 -10.78
C LEU A 207 -17.32 -10.18 -11.38
N GLU A 208 -16.78 -10.04 -12.60
CA GLU A 208 -15.91 -11.06 -13.21
C GLU A 208 -14.70 -11.38 -12.31
N ARG A 209 -14.04 -10.37 -11.74
CA ARG A 209 -12.93 -10.59 -10.79
C ARG A 209 -13.33 -11.39 -9.55
N LEU A 210 -14.54 -11.16 -9.03
CA LEU A 210 -15.07 -11.93 -7.91
C LEU A 210 -15.35 -13.39 -8.30
N GLN A 211 -15.85 -13.62 -9.52
CA GLN A 211 -16.06 -14.95 -10.05
C GLN A 211 -14.74 -15.68 -10.29
N ILE A 212 -13.74 -15.01 -10.86
CA ILE A 212 -12.38 -15.54 -11.02
C ILE A 212 -11.76 -15.92 -9.67
N TRP A 213 -11.95 -15.09 -8.64
CA TRP A 213 -11.48 -15.40 -7.30
C TRP A 213 -12.14 -16.66 -6.71
N ARG A 214 -13.43 -16.84 -6.95
CA ARG A 214 -14.20 -17.98 -6.44
C ARG A 214 -13.94 -19.28 -7.23
N HIS A 215 -13.82 -19.17 -8.56
CA HIS A 215 -13.64 -20.27 -9.49
C HIS A 215 -12.51 -19.97 -10.49
N PRO A 216 -11.25 -19.92 -10.02
CA PRO A 216 -10.12 -19.54 -10.86
C PRO A 216 -9.87 -20.53 -12.00
N GLU A 217 -10.30 -21.79 -11.84
CA GLU A 217 -10.18 -22.86 -12.82
C GLU A 217 -10.97 -22.62 -14.12
N ASN A 218 -11.99 -21.78 -14.06
CA ASN A 218 -12.89 -21.55 -15.20
C ASN A 218 -12.44 -20.35 -16.08
N TYR A 219 -11.37 -19.65 -15.69
CA TYR A 219 -10.95 -18.41 -16.37
C TYR A 219 -9.44 -18.40 -16.63
N GLU A 220 -9.03 -17.98 -17.83
CA GLU A 220 -7.60 -17.79 -18.13
C GLU A 220 -6.91 -16.82 -17.17
N LYS A 221 -7.61 -15.74 -16.79
CA LYS A 221 -7.10 -14.76 -15.80
C LYS A 221 -6.98 -15.34 -14.38
N GLY A 222 -7.56 -16.52 -14.11
CA GLY A 222 -7.44 -17.26 -12.85
C GLY A 222 -6.17 -18.07 -12.72
N TYR A 223 -5.39 -18.22 -13.81
CA TYR A 223 -4.19 -19.05 -13.86
C TYR A 223 -3.20 -18.75 -12.72
N GLN A 224 -2.92 -17.47 -12.46
CA GLN A 224 -2.03 -17.04 -11.37
C GLN A 224 -2.52 -17.55 -10.00
N THR A 225 -3.81 -17.38 -9.71
CA THR A 225 -4.42 -17.85 -8.45
C THR A 225 -4.36 -19.37 -8.35
N LEU A 226 -4.67 -20.07 -9.43
CA LEU A 226 -4.66 -21.54 -9.46
C LEU A 226 -3.24 -22.08 -9.22
N GLN A 227 -2.24 -21.55 -9.88
CA GLN A 227 -0.84 -21.94 -9.68
C GLN A 227 -0.34 -21.64 -8.25
N GLY A 228 -0.79 -20.52 -7.67
CA GLY A 228 -0.53 -20.20 -6.26
C GLY A 228 -1.15 -21.21 -5.31
N LEU A 229 -2.40 -21.62 -5.55
CA LEU A 229 -3.07 -22.68 -4.77
C LEU A 229 -2.35 -24.02 -4.88
N TYR A 230 -1.88 -24.40 -6.07
CA TYR A 230 -1.07 -25.59 -6.27
C TYR A 230 0.27 -25.51 -5.52
N ALA A 231 0.91 -24.34 -5.50
CA ALA A 231 2.13 -24.13 -4.74
C ALA A 231 1.90 -24.36 -3.25
N ILE A 232 0.86 -23.73 -2.68
CA ILE A 232 0.49 -23.88 -1.26
C ILE A 232 0.11 -25.33 -0.95
N GLY A 233 -0.79 -25.93 -1.74
CA GLY A 233 -1.25 -27.29 -1.53
C GLY A 233 -0.14 -28.33 -1.63
N SER A 234 0.80 -28.15 -2.55
CA SER A 234 1.95 -29.06 -2.71
C SER A 234 3.02 -28.89 -1.63
N GLY A 235 3.04 -27.75 -0.92
CA GLY A 235 3.99 -27.45 0.15
C GLY A 235 3.66 -28.10 1.49
N GLY A 236 2.38 -28.41 1.75
CA GLY A 236 1.93 -28.89 3.05
C GLY A 236 2.21 -27.89 4.17
N LEU A 237 2.29 -28.37 5.42
CA LEU A 237 2.48 -27.49 6.59
C LEU A 237 3.90 -26.88 6.71
N PHE A 238 4.92 -27.60 6.24
CA PHE A 238 6.33 -27.22 6.40
C PHE A 238 6.98 -26.71 5.11
N GLY A 239 6.25 -26.70 4.00
CA GLY A 239 6.78 -26.36 2.69
C GLY A 239 7.72 -27.43 2.13
N LYS A 240 8.21 -27.20 0.89
CA LYS A 240 9.18 -28.10 0.22
C LYS A 240 10.64 -27.78 0.53
N GLY A 241 10.88 -26.80 1.36
CA GLY A 241 12.23 -26.29 1.66
C GLY A 241 12.67 -25.15 0.74
N PHE A 242 13.66 -24.41 1.23
CA PHE A 242 14.17 -23.23 0.56
C PHE A 242 14.72 -23.59 -0.83
N GLY A 243 14.22 -22.89 -1.83
CA GLY A 243 14.70 -23.11 -3.18
C GLY A 243 14.11 -24.30 -3.93
N SER A 244 13.32 -25.18 -3.32
CA SER A 244 12.90 -26.47 -3.88
C SER A 244 11.51 -26.48 -4.53
N SER A 245 10.78 -25.37 -4.49
CA SER A 245 9.48 -25.26 -5.15
C SER A 245 9.63 -25.28 -6.68
N ILE A 246 8.97 -26.20 -7.35
CA ILE A 246 8.92 -26.25 -8.83
C ILE A 246 8.12 -25.06 -9.39
N GLN A 247 7.12 -24.59 -8.66
CA GLN A 247 6.22 -23.54 -9.08
C GLN A 247 6.93 -22.19 -9.33
N LYS A 248 8.07 -21.93 -8.69
CA LYS A 248 8.90 -20.75 -8.93
C LYS A 248 9.63 -20.75 -10.29
N LEU A 249 9.71 -21.89 -10.97
CA LEU A 249 10.36 -22.05 -12.26
C LEU A 249 9.53 -21.49 -13.44
N GLY A 250 8.79 -20.41 -13.19
CA GLY A 250 8.00 -19.70 -14.20
C GLY A 250 6.53 -20.12 -14.29
N PHE A 251 6.10 -21.11 -13.48
CA PHE A 251 4.70 -21.54 -13.47
C PHE A 251 3.79 -20.51 -12.78
N VAL A 252 4.26 -19.86 -11.73
CA VAL A 252 3.51 -18.78 -11.06
C VAL A 252 3.94 -17.43 -11.64
N PRO A 253 3.05 -16.71 -12.36
CA PRO A 253 3.31 -15.33 -12.78
C PRO A 253 3.54 -14.43 -11.55
N GLU A 254 4.43 -13.43 -11.71
CA GLU A 254 4.74 -12.44 -10.65
C GLU A 254 5.08 -13.07 -9.27
N ALA A 255 5.79 -14.20 -9.31
CA ALA A 255 6.21 -14.96 -8.13
C ALA A 255 6.96 -14.12 -7.09
N GLN A 256 7.68 -13.09 -7.55
CA GLN A 256 8.47 -12.17 -6.72
C GLN A 256 7.65 -11.01 -6.12
N ASN A 257 6.40 -10.82 -6.54
CA ASN A 257 5.51 -9.74 -6.10
C ASN A 257 4.29 -10.31 -5.36
N ASP A 258 3.19 -10.47 -6.08
CA ASP A 258 1.88 -10.77 -5.50
C ASP A 258 1.80 -12.17 -4.88
N MET A 259 2.61 -13.12 -5.36
CA MET A 259 2.58 -14.52 -4.97
C MET A 259 3.82 -14.96 -4.17
N ILE A 260 4.54 -14.00 -3.57
CA ILE A 260 5.82 -14.26 -2.90
C ILE A 260 5.71 -15.25 -1.72
N PHE A 261 4.56 -15.29 -1.05
CA PHE A 261 4.32 -16.18 0.09
C PHE A 261 3.65 -17.53 -0.29
N SER A 262 3.27 -17.72 -1.54
CA SER A 262 2.67 -18.97 -2.01
C SER A 262 3.69 -19.98 -2.54
N ILE A 263 4.98 -19.58 -2.62
CA ILE A 263 6.03 -20.38 -3.26
C ILE A 263 7.06 -20.87 -2.27
#